data_fdee47993fe07da97e09b16cb7369935
#
_entry.id   fdee47993fe07da97e09b16cb7369935
#
_cell.length_a   1.000
_cell.length_b   1.000
_cell.length_c   1.000
_cell.angle_alpha   90.00
_cell.angle_beta   90.00
_cell.angle_gamma   90.00
#
_symmetry.space_group_name_H-M   'P 1'
#
loop_
_entity.id
_entity.type
_entity.pdbx_description
1 polymer ?
#
loop_
_entity_poly.entity_id
_entity_poly.type
_entity_poly.pdbx_seq_one_letter_code
_entity_poly.pdbx_strand_id
1 'polypeptide(L)'
;MPEGDTIHRSASAMRTALAGKAMHRFDAPRLVGPSPQAGRIIETVESHGKHLLIEWDDGLVLDTHMRMSGSWHLYRTGGNWRRPYTQMRAAIEVADWVAVCFNAPNVETYRFADKRRHPG
;
A
#
# COMPACT_ATOMS: atom_id res chain seq x y z
N MET A 1 10.21 9.24 12.73
CA MET A 1 10.13 7.81 13.06
C MET A 1 8.69 7.35 12.94
N PRO A 2 8.37 6.41 12.02
CA PRO A 2 7.01 5.94 11.91
C PRO A 2 6.63 5.06 13.11
N GLU A 3 5.58 5.46 13.77
CA GLU A 3 5.00 4.73 14.87
C GLU A 3 3.61 4.25 14.44
N GLY A 4 3.01 3.38 15.25
CA GLY A 4 1.69 2.88 14.97
C GLY A 4 0.66 4.00 14.74
N ASP A 5 0.78 5.08 15.49
CA ASP A 5 -0.12 6.22 15.36
C ASP A 5 0.03 6.92 14.01
N THR A 6 1.26 7.14 13.55
CA THR A 6 1.53 7.76 12.24
C THR A 6 1.02 6.88 11.11
N ILE A 7 1.26 5.58 11.22
CA ILE A 7 0.80 4.62 10.21
C ILE A 7 -0.72 4.56 10.19
N HIS A 8 -1.35 4.62 11.35
CA HIS A 8 -2.80 4.65 11.46
C HIS A 8 -3.40 5.88 10.75
N ARG A 9 -2.79 7.04 10.90
CA ARG A 9 -3.23 8.27 10.21
C ARG A 9 -3.10 8.14 8.71
N SER A 10 -1.99 7.57 8.25
CA SER A 10 -1.78 7.33 6.82
C SER A 10 -2.83 6.37 6.28
N ALA A 11 -3.11 5.28 7.00
CA ALA A 11 -4.12 4.32 6.60
C ALA A 11 -5.50 4.97 6.52
N SER A 12 -5.84 5.82 7.47
CA SER A 12 -7.12 6.52 7.48
C SER A 12 -7.29 7.45 6.28
N ALA A 13 -6.25 8.25 5.99
CA ALA A 13 -6.27 9.15 4.82
C ALA A 13 -6.35 8.35 3.51
N MET A 14 -5.58 7.27 3.41
CA MET A 14 -5.57 6.43 2.21
C MET A 14 -6.90 5.70 2.03
N ARG A 15 -7.52 5.29 3.12
CA ARG A 15 -8.84 4.64 3.05
C ARG A 15 -9.85 5.58 2.40
N THR A 16 -9.86 6.84 2.81
CA THR A 16 -10.75 7.84 2.24
C THR A 16 -10.49 8.04 0.74
N ALA A 17 -9.22 8.02 0.34
CA ALA A 17 -8.84 8.28 -1.06
C ALA A 17 -9.00 7.05 -1.95
N LEU A 18 -8.75 5.85 -1.43
CA LEU A 18 -8.60 4.64 -2.24
C LEU A 18 -9.73 3.63 -2.12
N ALA A 19 -10.37 3.51 -0.95
CA ALA A 19 -11.36 2.45 -0.74
C ALA A 19 -12.55 2.60 -1.67
N GLY A 20 -12.96 1.49 -2.28
CA GLY A 20 -14.05 1.48 -3.25
C GLY A 20 -13.64 1.93 -4.64
N LYS A 21 -12.38 2.25 -4.87
CA LYS A 21 -11.89 2.74 -6.16
C LYS A 21 -11.22 1.62 -6.95
N ALA A 22 -11.39 1.64 -8.26
CA ALA A 22 -10.66 0.76 -9.15
C ALA A 22 -9.21 1.23 -9.26
N MET A 23 -8.28 0.30 -9.11
CA MET A 23 -6.86 0.63 -9.28
C MET A 23 -6.52 0.69 -10.76
N HIS A 24 -5.90 1.79 -11.18
CA HIS A 24 -5.49 2.00 -12.56
C HIS A 24 -4.09 1.45 -12.82
N ARG A 25 -3.21 1.58 -11.85
CA ARG A 25 -1.81 1.21 -12.04
C ARG A 25 -1.17 0.85 -10.70
N PHE A 26 -0.27 -0.13 -10.74
CA PHE A 26 0.51 -0.55 -9.59
C PHE A 26 1.98 -0.68 -9.99
N ASP A 27 2.86 -0.20 -9.12
CA ASP A 27 4.29 -0.32 -9.33
C ASP A 27 4.98 -0.61 -7.99
N ALA A 28 5.79 -1.66 -7.96
CA ALA A 28 6.55 -2.04 -6.76
C ALA A 28 7.79 -2.82 -7.19
N PRO A 29 8.94 -2.14 -7.37
CA PRO A 29 10.13 -2.77 -7.95
C PRO A 29 10.73 -3.88 -7.10
N ARG A 30 10.44 -3.90 -5.80
CA ARG A 30 10.97 -4.91 -4.89
C ARG A 30 9.89 -5.83 -4.32
N LEU A 31 8.76 -5.93 -5.01
CA LEU A 31 7.64 -6.73 -4.56
C LEU A 31 8.02 -8.21 -4.47
N VAL A 32 7.64 -8.83 -3.34
CA VAL A 32 7.67 -10.28 -3.15
C VAL A 32 6.23 -10.77 -3.20
N GLY A 33 5.93 -11.62 -4.17
CA GLY A 33 4.59 -12.15 -4.37
C GLY A 33 3.95 -11.66 -5.66
N PRO A 34 2.68 -12.05 -5.90
CA PRO A 34 1.98 -11.69 -7.13
C PRO A 34 1.66 -10.19 -7.17
N SER A 35 1.71 -9.62 -8.36
CA SER A 35 1.38 -8.21 -8.55
C SER A 35 -0.14 -8.02 -8.58
N PRO A 36 -0.66 -7.01 -7.86
CA PRO A 36 -2.08 -6.67 -7.97
C PRO A 36 -2.44 -6.29 -9.39
N GLN A 37 -3.65 -6.68 -9.79
CA GLN A 37 -4.11 -6.47 -11.17
C GLN A 37 -4.84 -5.14 -11.33
N ALA A 38 -4.52 -4.40 -12.38
CA ALA A 38 -5.24 -3.19 -12.72
C ALA A 38 -6.72 -3.51 -12.96
N GLY A 39 -7.60 -2.61 -12.54
CA GLY A 39 -9.04 -2.77 -12.63
C GLY A 39 -9.68 -3.36 -11.39
N ARG A 40 -8.90 -3.98 -10.49
CA ARG A 40 -9.46 -4.50 -9.25
C ARG A 40 -9.80 -3.37 -8.29
N ILE A 41 -10.85 -3.57 -7.51
CA ILE A 41 -11.33 -2.59 -6.55
C ILE A 41 -10.58 -2.74 -5.24
N ILE A 42 -10.10 -1.63 -4.70
CA ILE A 42 -9.48 -1.62 -3.38
C ILE A 42 -10.60 -1.65 -2.35
N GLU A 43 -10.62 -2.68 -1.51
CA GLU A 43 -11.68 -2.86 -0.52
C GLU A 43 -11.33 -2.27 0.83
N THR A 44 -10.13 -2.52 1.33
CA THR A 44 -9.74 -2.05 2.65
C THR A 44 -8.32 -1.49 2.64
N VAL A 45 -8.10 -0.54 3.54
CA VAL A 45 -6.79 -0.02 3.89
C VAL A 45 -6.73 0.04 5.40
N GLU A 46 -5.83 -0.71 6.01
CA GLU A 46 -5.76 -0.83 7.46
C GLU A 46 -4.32 -0.81 7.96
N SER A 47 -4.15 -0.38 9.20
CA SER A 47 -2.87 -0.45 9.87
C SER A 47 -2.91 -1.51 10.96
N HIS A 48 -1.81 -2.25 11.10
CA HIS A 48 -1.61 -3.22 12.17
C HIS A 48 -0.18 -3.06 12.68
N GLY A 49 -0.02 -2.37 13.81
CA GLY A 49 1.30 -2.05 14.31
C GLY A 49 2.08 -1.22 13.30
N LYS A 50 3.24 -1.70 12.87
CA LYS A 50 4.07 -1.02 11.87
C LYS A 50 3.82 -1.51 10.44
N HIS A 51 2.71 -2.24 10.23
CA HIS A 51 2.29 -2.69 8.92
C HIS A 51 1.14 -1.85 8.40
N LEU A 52 1.12 -1.59 7.11
CA LEU A 52 -0.03 -1.03 6.42
C LEU A 52 -0.47 -2.04 5.38
N LEU A 53 -1.74 -2.44 5.44
CA LEU A 53 -2.32 -3.50 4.63
C LEU A 53 -3.38 -2.94 3.71
N ILE A 54 -3.31 -3.33 2.42
CA ILE A 54 -4.30 -2.95 1.42
C ILE A 54 -4.84 -4.24 0.81
N GLU A 55 -6.16 -4.40 0.81
CA GLU A 55 -6.80 -5.57 0.25
C GLU A 55 -7.66 -5.20 -0.95
N TRP A 56 -7.53 -6.00 -2.02
CA TRP A 56 -8.33 -5.89 -3.24
C TRP A 56 -9.49 -6.88 -3.24
N ASP A 57 -10.43 -6.66 -4.14
CA ASP A 57 -11.66 -7.46 -4.23
C ASP A 57 -11.44 -8.92 -4.65
N ASP A 58 -10.24 -9.25 -5.10
CA ASP A 58 -9.88 -10.65 -5.43
C ASP A 58 -9.19 -11.37 -4.27
N GLY A 59 -9.13 -10.74 -3.10
CA GLY A 59 -8.53 -11.32 -1.90
C GLY A 59 -7.04 -11.15 -1.78
N LEU A 60 -6.40 -10.45 -2.73
CA LEU A 60 -4.98 -10.18 -2.64
C LEU A 60 -4.72 -9.06 -1.64
N VAL A 61 -3.72 -9.24 -0.78
CA VAL A 61 -3.34 -8.27 0.24
C VAL A 61 -1.91 -7.79 -0.03
N LEU A 62 -1.73 -6.48 -0.05
CA LEU A 62 -0.41 -5.86 -0.05
C LEU A 62 -0.05 -5.51 1.38
N ASP A 63 1.05 -6.04 1.86
CA ASP A 63 1.56 -5.83 3.20
C ASP A 63 2.87 -5.06 3.11
N THR A 64 2.88 -3.82 3.61
CA THR A 64 4.10 -3.03 3.69
C THR A 64 4.49 -2.88 5.15
N HIS A 65 5.67 -3.37 5.50
CA HIS A 65 6.22 -3.25 6.84
C HIS A 65 7.09 -2.00 6.88
N MET A 66 6.62 -0.98 7.58
CA MET A 66 7.27 0.35 7.55
C MET A 66 8.57 0.38 8.33
N ARG A 67 8.66 -0.33 9.44
CA ARG A 67 9.78 -0.24 10.38
C ARG A 67 10.04 1.22 10.74
N MET A 68 11.29 1.66 10.72
CA MET A 68 11.68 3.02 11.13
C MET A 68 11.77 4.00 9.97
N SER A 69 11.81 3.50 8.74
CA SER A 69 12.12 4.33 7.58
C SER A 69 10.99 4.47 6.58
N GLY A 70 9.99 3.58 6.60
CA GLY A 70 8.93 3.58 5.61
C GLY A 70 7.85 4.60 5.89
N SER A 71 7.24 5.11 4.82
CA SER A 71 6.11 6.03 4.95
C SER A 71 5.26 5.98 3.68
N TRP A 72 3.96 6.23 3.85
CA TRP A 72 3.01 6.36 2.74
C TRP A 72 2.58 7.81 2.59
N HIS A 73 2.45 8.25 1.35
CA HIS A 73 2.02 9.61 1.03
C HIS A 73 1.00 9.61 -0.10
N LEU A 74 0.07 10.56 -0.06
CA LEU A 74 -0.94 10.74 -1.11
C LEU A 74 -0.60 11.95 -1.95
N TYR A 75 -0.68 11.79 -3.27
CA TYR A 75 -0.51 12.86 -4.24
C TYR A 75 -1.68 12.88 -5.20
N ARG A 76 -2.00 14.04 -5.74
CA ARG A 76 -2.97 14.12 -6.84
C ARG A 76 -2.37 13.43 -8.06
N THR A 77 -3.23 12.75 -8.81
CA THR A 77 -2.81 12.12 -10.06
C THR A 77 -2.17 13.16 -10.98
N GLY A 78 -0.97 12.85 -11.48
CA GLY A 78 -0.21 13.78 -12.29
C GLY A 78 0.62 14.80 -11.52
N GLY A 79 0.51 14.81 -10.18
CA GLY A 79 1.31 15.70 -9.36
C GLY A 79 2.73 15.20 -9.16
N ASN A 80 3.60 16.08 -8.73
CA ASN A 80 4.99 15.73 -8.46
C ASN A 80 5.16 15.15 -7.07
N TRP A 81 5.94 14.08 -6.99
CA TRP A 81 6.27 13.48 -5.69
C TRP A 81 7.32 14.33 -5.00
N ARG A 82 7.25 14.38 -3.67
CA ARG A 82 8.21 15.13 -2.86
C ARG A 82 9.49 14.36 -2.59
N ARG A 83 9.48 13.05 -2.83
CA ARG A 83 10.64 12.19 -2.60
C ARG A 83 11.09 11.56 -3.92
N PRO A 84 12.39 11.21 -4.05
CA PRO A 84 12.90 10.63 -5.29
C PRO A 84 12.27 9.27 -5.62
N TYR A 85 12.13 9.00 -6.90
CA TYR A 85 11.67 7.70 -7.39
C TYR A 85 12.52 6.53 -6.88
N THR A 86 13.81 6.77 -6.64
CA THR A 86 14.70 5.74 -6.14
C THR A 86 14.31 5.21 -4.77
N GLN A 87 13.54 5.97 -4.01
CA GLN A 87 13.06 5.58 -2.70
C GLN A 87 11.68 4.94 -2.74
N MET A 88 11.03 4.91 -3.90
CA MET A 88 9.70 4.33 -4.04
C MET A 88 9.76 2.81 -3.92
N ARG A 89 8.87 2.26 -3.07
CA ARG A 89 8.75 0.81 -2.88
C ARG A 89 7.42 0.28 -3.35
N ALA A 90 6.39 1.12 -3.36
CA ALA A 90 5.09 0.76 -3.92
C ALA A 90 4.36 2.03 -4.33
N ALA A 91 3.62 1.98 -5.43
CA ALA A 91 2.79 3.08 -5.88
C ALA A 91 1.48 2.52 -6.42
N ILE A 92 0.37 3.08 -5.97
CA ILE A 92 -0.98 2.68 -6.36
C ILE A 92 -1.69 3.90 -6.90
N GLU A 93 -2.12 3.82 -8.16
CA GLU A 93 -2.82 4.91 -8.80
C GLU A 93 -4.30 4.57 -8.96
N VAL A 94 -5.17 5.48 -8.54
CA VAL A 94 -6.60 5.45 -8.82
C VAL A 94 -6.94 6.72 -9.62
N ALA A 95 -8.23 7.00 -9.87
CA ALA A 95 -8.60 8.11 -10.75
C ALA A 95 -8.04 9.46 -10.31
N ASP A 96 -8.15 9.79 -9.02
CA ASP A 96 -7.80 11.12 -8.52
C ASP A 96 -6.55 11.17 -7.67
N TRP A 97 -6.05 10.02 -7.23
CA TRP A 97 -4.97 9.96 -6.24
C TRP A 97 -3.93 8.92 -6.60
N VAL A 98 -2.71 9.20 -6.21
CA VAL A 98 -1.62 8.21 -6.21
C VAL A 98 -1.11 8.07 -4.79
N ALA A 99 -1.14 6.85 -4.26
CA ALA A 99 -0.58 6.55 -2.95
C ALA A 99 0.81 5.95 -3.16
N VAL A 100 1.82 6.51 -2.53
CA VAL A 100 3.21 6.10 -2.74
C VAL A 100 3.84 5.75 -1.41
N CYS A 101 4.46 4.56 -1.36
CA CYS A 101 5.23 4.10 -0.22
C CYS A 101 6.71 4.30 -0.50
N PHE A 102 7.38 5.00 0.40
CA PHE A 102 8.82 5.24 0.30
C PHE A 102 9.55 4.51 1.41
N ASN A 103 10.70 3.93 1.08
CA ASN A 103 11.69 3.40 2.03
C ASN A 103 11.22 2.27 2.94
N ALA A 104 10.08 1.63 2.67
CA ALA A 104 9.66 0.46 3.42
C ALA A 104 10.59 -0.71 3.07
N PRO A 105 11.22 -1.36 4.06
CA PRO A 105 12.15 -2.45 3.77
C PRO A 105 11.48 -3.72 3.27
N ASN A 106 10.20 -3.92 3.58
CA ASN A 106 9.47 -5.12 3.18
C ASN A 106 8.17 -4.75 2.49
N VAL A 107 7.99 -5.23 1.27
CA VAL A 107 6.78 -5.07 0.47
C VAL A 107 6.43 -6.43 -0.10
N GLU A 108 5.31 -6.98 0.33
CA GLU A 108 4.90 -8.30 -0.13
C GLU A 108 3.40 -8.38 -0.34
N THR A 109 3.00 -9.31 -1.19
CA THR A 109 1.60 -9.62 -1.41
C THR A 109 1.35 -11.09 -1.12
N TYR A 110 0.15 -11.38 -0.65
CA TYR A 110 -0.31 -12.74 -0.41
C TYR A 110 -1.83 -12.74 -0.46
N ARG A 111 -2.40 -13.94 -0.64
CA ARG A 111 -3.84 -14.12 -0.51
C ARG A 111 -4.18 -14.27 0.95
N PHE A 112 -5.27 -13.66 1.37
CA PHE A 112 -5.70 -13.72 2.77
C PHE A 112 -5.85 -15.18 3.25
N ALA A 113 -6.37 -16.06 2.39
CA ALA A 113 -6.52 -17.47 2.71
C ALA A 113 -5.17 -18.14 2.96
N ASP A 114 -4.13 -17.77 2.20
CA ASP A 114 -2.78 -18.33 2.38
C ASP A 114 -2.17 -17.86 3.70
N LYS A 115 -2.41 -16.60 4.06
CA LYS A 115 -1.95 -16.06 5.34
C LYS A 115 -2.50 -16.87 6.51
N ARG A 116 -3.76 -17.28 6.44
CA ARG A 116 -4.41 -18.07 7.49
C ARG A 116 -3.78 -19.45 7.64
N ARG A 117 -3.19 -19.98 6.58
CA ARG A 117 -2.57 -21.31 6.60
C ARG A 117 -1.20 -21.32 7.27
N HIS A 118 -0.64 -20.14 7.52
CA HIS A 118 0.67 -20.00 8.11
C HIS A 118 0.55 -19.37 9.49
N PRO A 119 0.17 -20.18 10.49
CA PRO A 119 0.07 -19.66 11.85
C PRO A 119 1.44 -19.22 12.35
N GLY A 120 1.46 -18.11 13.02
CA GLY A 120 2.73 -17.61 13.53
C GLY A 120 3.02 -16.18 13.18
#